data_9a3eba817e94a7b2740d15eeef6cc4c2
#
_entry.id   9a3eba817e94a7b2740d15eeef6cc4c2
#
_cell.length_a   1.000
_cell.length_b   1.000
_cell.length_c   1.000
_cell.angle_alpha   90.00
_cell.angle_beta   90.00
_cell.angle_gamma   90.00
#
_symmetry.space_group_name_H-M   'P 1'
#
loop_
_entity.id
_entity.type
_entity.pdbx_description
1 polymer ?
#
loop_
_entity_poly.entity_id
_entity_poly.type
_entity_poly.pdbx_seq_one_letter_code
_entity_poly.pdbx_strand_id
1 'polypeptide(L)'
;LKSSIGRVSTPDRGVGFDAIFIPDSYQNVNAIVGALEFNGLSGVALLGTNAWNDPKLSPQIAAKFPGSFFVDLYDPQATTGTVDRFNSLFTASFGRAPRVLEAYGYDIMMMIREIASDRGSDNIRNAILEGRGYNGVTGIKGFSAGQGPIIESRVMMIK
;
A
#
# COMPACT_ATOMS: atom_id res chain seq x y z
N LEU A 1 -1.78 -16.33 20.70
CA LEU A 1 -2.21 -14.94 20.63
C LEU A 1 -2.82 -14.49 21.96
N LYS A 2 -3.82 -15.21 22.49
CA LYS A 2 -4.50 -14.89 23.76
C LYS A 2 -3.54 -14.82 24.96
N SER A 3 -2.54 -15.70 25.06
CA SER A 3 -1.56 -15.72 26.15
C SER A 3 -0.54 -14.58 26.04
N SER A 4 -0.27 -14.09 24.84
CA SER A 4 0.68 -12.98 24.63
C SER A 4 0.04 -11.61 24.89
N ILE A 5 -1.23 -11.44 24.48
CA ILE A 5 -2.00 -10.21 24.71
C ILE A 5 -2.30 -10.06 26.22
N GLY A 6 -2.66 -11.14 26.91
CA GLY A 6 -2.93 -11.11 28.34
C GLY A 6 -1.73 -10.77 29.25
N ARG A 7 -0.49 -10.85 28.73
CA ARG A 7 0.71 -10.41 29.48
C ARG A 7 1.02 -8.93 29.34
N VAL A 8 0.43 -8.28 28.34
CA VAL A 8 0.73 -6.88 28.00
C VAL A 8 -0.28 -5.93 28.63
N SER A 9 -1.52 -6.39 28.86
CA SER A 9 -2.58 -5.59 29.50
C SER A 9 -2.63 -5.85 31.00
N THR A 10 -1.97 -5.04 31.81
CA THR A 10 -2.26 -4.92 33.24
C THR A 10 -3.34 -3.84 33.43
N PRO A 11 -4.41 -4.11 34.22
CA PRO A 11 -5.58 -3.22 34.34
C PRO A 11 -5.32 -1.78 34.80
N ASP A 12 -4.17 -1.52 35.41
CA ASP A 12 -3.82 -0.20 36.00
C ASP A 12 -2.65 0.54 35.31
N ARG A 13 -2.09 -0.02 34.25
CA ARG A 13 -1.06 0.68 33.47
C ARG A 13 -1.46 0.59 32.02
N GLY A 14 -1.53 1.72 31.34
CA GLY A 14 -1.70 1.76 29.89
C GLY A 14 -0.78 0.75 29.20
N VAL A 15 -1.17 0.27 28.05
CA VAL A 15 -0.36 -0.66 27.26
C VAL A 15 1.04 -0.07 27.16
N GLY A 16 2.08 -0.85 27.44
CA GLY A 16 3.46 -0.38 27.44
C GLY A 16 4.05 -0.13 26.03
N PHE A 17 3.19 0.11 25.02
CA PHE A 17 3.54 0.41 23.64
C PHE A 17 2.46 1.29 22.99
N ASP A 18 2.86 2.08 22.00
CA ASP A 18 1.99 3.04 21.31
C ASP A 18 1.45 2.50 19.97
N ALA A 19 2.09 1.48 19.43
CA ALA A 19 1.71 0.90 18.13
C ALA A 19 2.00 -0.60 18.03
N ILE A 20 1.27 -1.27 17.13
CA ILE A 20 1.46 -2.68 16.78
C ILE A 20 1.70 -2.78 15.27
N PHE A 21 2.82 -3.35 14.86
CA PHE A 21 3.08 -3.66 13.46
C PHE A 21 2.55 -5.05 13.11
N ILE A 22 1.69 -5.12 12.08
CA ILE A 22 1.04 -6.35 11.63
C ILE A 22 1.33 -6.55 10.13
N PRO A 23 2.44 -7.21 9.78
CA PRO A 23 2.79 -7.49 8.38
C PRO A 23 2.03 -8.70 7.82
N ASP A 24 0.72 -8.57 7.71
CA ASP A 24 -0.15 -9.66 7.25
C ASP A 24 -1.20 -9.13 6.25
N SER A 25 -1.96 -10.02 5.62
CA SER A 25 -3.03 -9.67 4.71
C SER A 25 -4.24 -9.08 5.44
N TYR A 26 -5.04 -8.29 4.73
CA TYR A 26 -6.25 -7.65 5.30
C TYR A 26 -7.20 -8.67 5.95
N GLN A 27 -7.30 -9.91 5.44
CA GLN A 27 -8.15 -10.94 6.01
C GLN A 27 -7.70 -11.30 7.43
N ASN A 28 -6.41 -11.54 7.62
CA ASN A 28 -5.83 -11.87 8.92
C ASN A 28 -5.85 -10.65 9.85
N VAL A 29 -5.60 -9.47 9.32
CA VAL A 29 -5.70 -8.21 10.07
C VAL A 29 -7.11 -8.02 10.64
N ASN A 30 -8.16 -8.24 9.86
CA ASN A 30 -9.53 -8.14 10.34
C ASN A 30 -9.80 -9.12 11.50
N ALA A 31 -9.27 -10.35 11.42
CA ALA A 31 -9.38 -11.32 12.51
C ALA A 31 -8.57 -10.91 13.76
N ILE A 32 -7.36 -10.37 13.55
CA ILE A 32 -6.49 -9.88 14.63
C ILE A 32 -7.16 -8.70 15.33
N VAL A 33 -7.71 -7.74 14.60
CA VAL A 33 -8.45 -6.58 15.14
C VAL A 33 -9.57 -7.05 16.05
N GLY A 34 -10.40 -7.99 15.59
CA GLY A 34 -11.47 -8.58 16.43
C GLY A 34 -10.92 -9.25 17.71
N ALA A 35 -9.77 -9.91 17.62
CA ALA A 35 -9.13 -10.53 18.79
C ALA A 35 -8.54 -9.46 19.76
N LEU A 36 -7.98 -8.38 19.25
CA LEU A 36 -7.48 -7.27 20.08
C LEU A 36 -8.64 -6.61 20.83
N GLU A 37 -9.74 -6.28 20.15
CA GLU A 37 -10.94 -5.72 20.75
C GLU A 37 -11.55 -6.66 21.81
N PHE A 38 -11.68 -7.94 21.51
CA PHE A 38 -12.21 -8.95 22.45
C PHE A 38 -11.39 -9.03 23.74
N ASN A 39 -10.08 -8.75 23.66
CA ASN A 39 -9.18 -8.69 24.82
C ASN A 39 -9.08 -7.29 25.43
N GLY A 40 -9.93 -6.34 25.06
CA GLY A 40 -9.99 -5.00 25.63
C GLY A 40 -8.87 -4.06 25.18
N LEU A 41 -8.12 -4.40 24.12
CA LEU A 41 -7.08 -3.54 23.59
C LEU A 41 -7.68 -2.56 22.56
N SER A 42 -7.48 -1.27 22.83
CA SER A 42 -7.86 -0.17 21.92
C SER A 42 -6.94 1.02 22.16
N GLY A 43 -7.05 2.06 21.33
CA GLY A 43 -6.31 3.31 21.53
C GLY A 43 -4.83 3.28 21.11
N VAL A 44 -4.31 2.15 20.62
CA VAL A 44 -2.97 2.03 20.04
C VAL A 44 -3.05 2.08 18.51
N ALA A 45 -2.03 2.62 17.83
CA ALA A 45 -2.00 2.62 16.38
C ALA A 45 -1.65 1.23 15.82
N LEU A 46 -2.30 0.84 14.72
CA LEU A 46 -1.91 -0.34 13.96
C LEU A 46 -1.13 0.08 12.71
N LEU A 47 0.01 -0.54 12.49
CA LEU A 47 0.90 -0.25 11.38
C LEU A 47 0.92 -1.44 10.43
N GLY A 48 0.66 -1.17 9.14
CA GLY A 48 0.52 -2.21 8.14
C GLY A 48 1.43 -2.08 6.93
N THR A 49 1.33 -3.07 6.06
CA THR A 49 1.97 -3.11 4.75
C THR A 49 0.94 -2.89 3.64
N ASN A 50 1.40 -2.86 2.39
CA ASN A 50 0.54 -2.80 1.20
C ASN A 50 -0.51 -3.93 1.11
N ALA A 51 -0.33 -5.03 1.84
CA ALA A 51 -1.32 -6.11 1.94
C ALA A 51 -2.62 -5.69 2.65
N TRP A 52 -2.66 -4.48 3.24
CA TRP A 52 -3.86 -3.87 3.81
C TRP A 52 -4.66 -3.05 2.80
N ASN A 53 -4.10 -2.75 1.63
CA ASN A 53 -4.77 -1.94 0.61
C ASN A 53 -5.85 -2.75 -0.13
N ASP A 54 -6.93 -3.04 0.58
CA ASP A 54 -8.11 -3.74 0.06
C ASP A 54 -9.39 -3.09 0.62
N PRO A 55 -10.42 -2.89 -0.21
CA PRO A 55 -11.72 -2.34 0.23
C PRO A 55 -12.40 -3.12 1.36
N LYS A 56 -11.99 -4.36 1.60
CA LYS A 56 -12.52 -5.22 2.66
C LYS A 56 -11.76 -5.10 3.99
N LEU A 57 -10.76 -4.23 4.07
CA LEU A 57 -10.14 -3.92 5.36
C LEU A 57 -11.21 -3.37 6.31
N SER A 58 -11.19 -3.85 7.56
CA SER A 58 -12.22 -3.48 8.54
C SER A 58 -12.28 -1.97 8.80
N PRO A 59 -13.44 -1.32 8.60
CA PRO A 59 -13.58 0.10 8.91
C PRO A 59 -13.51 0.39 10.43
N GLN A 60 -13.63 -0.63 11.27
CA GLN A 60 -13.54 -0.47 12.73
C GLN A 60 -12.13 -0.08 13.20
N ILE A 61 -11.10 -0.32 12.36
CA ILE A 61 -9.72 0.06 12.69
C ILE A 61 -9.63 1.56 12.97
N ALA A 62 -10.22 2.41 12.13
CA ALA A 62 -10.20 3.85 12.32
C ALA A 62 -10.79 4.29 13.67
N ALA A 63 -11.91 3.67 14.07
CA ALA A 63 -12.64 4.04 15.29
C ALA A 63 -11.97 3.53 16.55
N LYS A 64 -11.38 2.33 16.52
CA LYS A 64 -10.84 1.64 17.71
C LYS A 64 -9.34 1.80 17.88
N PHE A 65 -8.64 2.00 16.78
CA PHE A 65 -7.18 2.09 16.70
C PHE A 65 -6.78 3.39 15.96
N PRO A 66 -7.01 4.55 16.59
CA PRO A 66 -6.79 5.85 15.94
C PRO A 66 -5.31 6.03 15.54
N GLY A 67 -5.07 6.73 14.44
CA GLY A 67 -3.73 6.94 13.92
C GLY A 67 -3.13 5.75 13.18
N SER A 68 -3.92 4.69 12.94
CA SER A 68 -3.48 3.53 12.17
C SER A 68 -3.23 3.88 10.70
N PHE A 69 -2.18 3.30 10.14
CA PHE A 69 -1.82 3.49 8.74
C PHE A 69 -1.11 2.27 8.15
N PHE A 70 -1.03 2.23 6.84
CA PHE A 70 -0.17 1.30 6.10
C PHE A 70 0.59 2.04 5.00
N VAL A 71 1.59 1.39 4.42
CA VAL A 71 2.36 1.94 3.32
C VAL A 71 2.08 1.18 2.04
N ASP A 72 1.91 1.90 0.93
CA ASP A 72 1.77 1.32 -0.39
C ASP A 72 2.40 2.23 -1.45
N LEU A 73 2.58 1.70 -2.65
CA LEU A 73 3.03 2.43 -3.82
C LEU A 73 1.87 2.97 -4.66
N TYR A 74 0.65 2.47 -4.48
CA TYR A 74 -0.54 2.87 -5.21
C TYR A 74 -1.65 3.30 -4.26
N ASP A 75 -2.09 4.53 -4.42
CA ASP A 75 -3.27 5.08 -3.75
C ASP A 75 -4.41 5.25 -4.75
N PRO A 76 -5.43 4.36 -4.72
CA PRO A 76 -6.56 4.45 -5.64
C PRO A 76 -7.43 5.70 -5.40
N GLN A 77 -7.29 6.37 -4.26
CA GLN A 77 -8.03 7.57 -3.89
C GLN A 77 -7.24 8.88 -4.13
N ALA A 78 -6.00 8.77 -4.62
CA ALA A 78 -5.21 9.96 -4.91
C ALA A 78 -5.86 10.77 -6.03
N THR A 79 -6.11 12.05 -5.77
CA THR A 79 -6.72 13.00 -6.70
C THR A 79 -5.69 13.63 -7.65
N THR A 80 -4.71 12.87 -8.10
CA THR A 80 -3.79 13.32 -9.15
C THR A 80 -4.39 12.99 -10.51
N GLY A 81 -4.29 13.90 -11.47
CA GLY A 81 -4.88 13.69 -12.80
C GLY A 81 -4.42 12.40 -13.50
N THR A 82 -3.22 11.89 -13.18
CA THR A 82 -2.69 10.62 -13.71
C THR A 82 -3.45 9.43 -13.13
N VAL A 83 -3.66 9.39 -11.81
CA VAL A 83 -4.40 8.31 -11.13
C VAL A 83 -5.87 8.33 -11.54
N ASP A 84 -6.51 9.50 -11.53
CA ASP A 84 -7.92 9.66 -11.92
C ASP A 84 -8.15 9.17 -13.35
N ARG A 85 -7.26 9.55 -14.27
CA ARG A 85 -7.34 9.13 -15.68
C ARG A 85 -7.19 7.61 -15.82
N PHE A 86 -6.22 7.02 -15.13
CA PHE A 86 -6.01 5.57 -15.12
C PHE A 86 -7.24 4.85 -14.57
N ASN A 87 -7.74 5.27 -13.41
CA ASN A 87 -8.91 4.68 -12.76
C ASN A 87 -10.15 4.74 -13.67
N SER A 88 -10.39 5.88 -14.32
CA SER A 88 -11.52 6.08 -15.22
C SER A 88 -11.41 5.19 -16.47
N LEU A 89 -10.25 5.16 -17.12
CA LEU A 89 -10.03 4.34 -18.30
C LEU A 89 -10.12 2.84 -18.01
N PHE A 90 -9.52 2.42 -16.88
CA PHE A 90 -9.58 1.02 -16.45
C PHE A 90 -11.02 0.61 -16.14
N THR A 91 -11.74 1.43 -15.38
CA THR A 91 -13.14 1.14 -15.01
C THR A 91 -14.04 1.09 -16.26
N ALA A 92 -13.86 2.00 -17.20
CA ALA A 92 -14.60 1.98 -18.46
C ALA A 92 -14.32 0.72 -19.29
N SER A 93 -13.09 0.21 -19.27
CA SER A 93 -12.69 -0.96 -20.05
C SER A 93 -13.06 -2.30 -19.41
N PHE A 94 -13.04 -2.38 -18.09
CA PHE A 94 -13.15 -3.64 -17.34
C PHE A 94 -14.36 -3.71 -16.40
N GLY A 95 -15.16 -2.65 -16.28
CA GLY A 95 -16.36 -2.60 -15.43
C GLY A 95 -16.10 -2.67 -13.92
N ARG A 96 -14.85 -2.50 -13.49
CA ARG A 96 -14.45 -2.50 -12.08
C ARG A 96 -13.28 -1.56 -11.82
N ALA A 97 -13.09 -1.16 -10.58
CA ALA A 97 -11.90 -0.39 -10.18
C ALA A 97 -10.61 -1.21 -10.33
N PRO A 98 -9.49 -0.58 -10.70
CA PRO A 98 -8.18 -1.24 -10.72
C PRO A 98 -7.69 -1.54 -9.31
N ARG A 99 -6.85 -2.57 -9.19
CA ARG A 99 -6.11 -2.89 -7.97
C ARG A 99 -4.62 -2.60 -8.17
N VAL A 100 -3.84 -2.80 -7.14
CA VAL A 100 -2.41 -2.48 -7.13
C VAL A 100 -1.62 -3.20 -8.25
N LEU A 101 -1.93 -4.45 -8.56
CA LEU A 101 -1.22 -5.20 -9.61
C LEU A 101 -1.50 -4.64 -11.02
N GLU A 102 -2.73 -4.21 -11.29
CA GLU A 102 -3.05 -3.56 -12.55
C GLU A 102 -2.36 -2.20 -12.68
N ALA A 103 -2.26 -1.46 -11.57
CA ALA A 103 -1.52 -0.19 -11.55
C ALA A 103 -0.02 -0.39 -11.81
N TYR A 104 0.61 -1.42 -11.23
CA TYR A 104 2.00 -1.78 -11.54
C TYR A 104 2.19 -2.17 -12.99
N GLY A 105 1.31 -3.03 -13.52
CA GLY A 105 1.36 -3.44 -14.93
C GLY A 105 1.22 -2.25 -15.87
N TYR A 106 0.31 -1.34 -15.58
CA TYR A 106 0.13 -0.11 -16.34
C TYR A 106 1.40 0.74 -16.36
N ASP A 107 1.98 1.03 -15.20
CA ASP A 107 3.17 1.87 -15.09
C ASP A 107 4.38 1.25 -15.79
N ILE A 108 4.60 -0.06 -15.63
CA ILE A 108 5.69 -0.76 -16.31
C ILE A 108 5.54 -0.66 -17.83
N MET A 109 4.35 -0.89 -18.37
CA MET A 109 4.11 -0.81 -19.79
C MET A 109 4.24 0.62 -20.34
N MET A 110 3.77 1.62 -19.58
CA MET A 110 3.91 3.02 -19.96
C MET A 110 5.36 3.47 -19.95
N MET A 111 6.14 3.05 -18.96
CA MET A 111 7.58 3.30 -18.88
C MET A 111 8.33 2.68 -20.05
N ILE A 112 8.05 1.41 -20.40
CA ILE A 112 8.64 0.75 -21.57
C ILE A 112 8.29 1.50 -22.86
N ARG A 113 7.03 1.92 -23.01
CA ARG A 113 6.58 2.69 -24.18
C ARG A 113 7.32 4.02 -24.32
N GLU A 114 7.47 4.76 -23.23
CA GLU A 114 8.19 6.03 -23.19
C GLU A 114 9.65 5.84 -23.63
N ILE A 115 10.33 4.87 -23.03
CA ILE A 115 11.72 4.53 -23.35
C ILE A 115 11.88 4.09 -24.81
N ALA A 116 10.97 3.26 -25.32
CA ALA A 116 11.03 2.79 -26.70
C ALA A 116 10.78 3.93 -27.71
N SER A 117 9.94 4.91 -27.37
CA SER A 117 9.69 6.08 -28.19
C SER A 117 10.91 7.01 -28.26
N ASP A 118 11.64 7.16 -27.18
CA ASP A 118 12.76 8.11 -27.09
C ASP A 118 14.07 7.54 -27.62
N ARG A 119 14.33 6.26 -27.44
CA ARG A 119 15.67 5.66 -27.69
C ARG A 119 15.67 4.51 -28.71
N GLY A 120 14.51 4.15 -29.28
CA GLY A 120 14.37 2.98 -30.13
C GLY A 120 14.41 1.65 -29.34
N SER A 121 14.10 0.55 -30.03
CA SER A 121 13.93 -0.78 -29.40
C SER A 121 15.24 -1.48 -29.03
N ASP A 122 16.38 -1.07 -29.60
CA ASP A 122 17.60 -1.87 -29.58
C ASP A 122 18.36 -1.89 -28.25
N ASN A 123 17.96 -1.04 -27.30
CA ASN A 123 18.64 -0.93 -26.01
C ASN A 123 17.69 -0.70 -24.80
N ILE A 124 16.48 -1.22 -24.89
CA ILE A 124 15.43 -1.04 -23.86
C ILE A 124 15.94 -1.44 -22.48
N ARG A 125 16.70 -2.54 -22.36
CA ARG A 125 17.21 -3.00 -21.06
C ARG A 125 18.09 -1.94 -20.38
N ASN A 126 19.07 -1.39 -21.09
CA ASN A 126 19.96 -0.38 -20.54
C ASN A 126 19.20 0.92 -20.26
N ALA A 127 18.29 1.30 -21.15
CA ALA A 127 17.45 2.48 -20.97
C ALA A 127 16.52 2.36 -19.74
N ILE A 128 15.98 1.18 -19.43
CA ILE A 128 15.23 0.94 -18.19
C ILE A 128 16.13 1.13 -16.97
N LEU A 129 17.36 0.59 -17.00
CA LEU A 129 18.31 0.67 -15.88
C LEU A 129 18.88 2.08 -15.67
N GLU A 130 18.87 2.91 -16.69
CA GLU A 130 19.29 4.32 -16.66
C GLU A 130 18.11 5.28 -16.43
N GLY A 131 16.88 4.82 -16.72
CA GLY A 131 15.67 5.62 -16.64
C GLY A 131 15.30 5.96 -15.20
N ARG A 132 15.34 7.27 -14.88
CA ARG A 132 14.96 7.82 -13.59
C ARG A 132 13.90 8.89 -13.76
N GLY A 133 13.07 9.07 -12.73
CA GLY A 133 12.10 10.16 -12.72
C GLY A 133 10.80 9.86 -13.43
N TYR A 134 10.48 8.59 -13.72
CA TYR A 134 9.16 8.22 -14.21
C TYR A 134 8.08 8.66 -13.20
N ASN A 135 6.99 9.21 -13.70
CA ASN A 135 5.90 9.71 -12.87
C ASN A 135 4.57 9.12 -13.33
N GLY A 136 4.34 7.89 -12.91
CA GLY A 136 3.13 7.11 -13.23
C GLY A 136 2.01 7.25 -12.21
N VAL A 137 1.19 6.21 -12.14
CA VAL A 137 0.08 6.09 -11.18
C VAL A 137 0.55 5.52 -9.85
N THR A 138 1.68 4.81 -9.85
CA THR A 138 2.28 4.21 -8.66
C THR A 138 3.50 5.01 -8.17
N GLY A 139 4.06 4.57 -7.06
CA GLY A 139 5.32 5.12 -6.55
C GLY A 139 6.58 4.57 -7.22
N ILE A 140 6.48 3.82 -8.33
CA ILE A 140 7.64 3.36 -9.09
C ILE A 140 8.20 4.55 -9.87
N LYS A 141 9.47 4.88 -9.64
CA LYS A 141 10.18 6.02 -10.26
C LYS A 141 11.23 5.60 -11.29
N GLY A 142 11.47 4.32 -11.43
CA GLY A 142 12.46 3.76 -12.34
C GLY A 142 13.17 2.55 -11.75
N PHE A 143 14.27 2.18 -12.37
CA PHE A 143 15.11 1.08 -11.93
C PHE A 143 16.57 1.51 -11.89
N SER A 144 17.36 0.84 -11.06
CA SER A 144 18.81 1.06 -10.96
C SER A 144 19.53 -0.27 -11.08
N ALA A 145 20.59 -0.29 -11.88
CA ALA A 145 21.44 -1.47 -12.03
C ALA A 145 21.99 -1.93 -10.66
N GLY A 146 21.76 -3.19 -10.31
CA GLY A 146 22.23 -3.78 -9.06
C GLY A 146 21.46 -3.40 -7.79
N GLN A 147 20.53 -2.46 -7.83
CA GLN A 147 19.75 -2.04 -6.66
C GLN A 147 18.24 -2.32 -6.80
N GLY A 148 17.76 -2.63 -8.02
CA GLY A 148 16.35 -2.88 -8.28
C GLY A 148 15.52 -1.63 -8.51
N PRO A 149 14.20 -1.65 -8.18
CA PRO A 149 13.30 -0.53 -8.42
C PRO A 149 13.61 0.66 -7.50
N ILE A 150 13.52 1.86 -8.07
CA ILE A 150 13.51 3.11 -7.32
C ILE A 150 12.04 3.39 -7.00
N ILE A 151 11.69 3.44 -5.70
CA ILE A 151 10.32 3.55 -5.23
C ILE A 151 10.13 4.73 -4.28
N GLU A 152 8.93 5.30 -4.33
CA GLU A 152 8.43 6.29 -3.38
C GLU A 152 7.14 5.75 -2.76
N SER A 153 7.21 5.36 -1.50
CA SER A 153 6.05 4.84 -0.77
C SER A 153 5.15 5.96 -0.30
N ARG A 154 3.85 5.68 -0.26
CA ARG A 154 2.83 6.57 0.30
C ARG A 154 2.33 6.02 1.62
N VAL A 155 2.07 6.92 2.56
CA VAL A 155 1.41 6.58 3.83
C VAL A 155 -0.10 6.71 3.64
N MET A 156 -0.81 5.62 3.88
CA MET A 156 -2.25 5.51 3.74
C MET A 156 -2.89 5.49 5.14
N MET A 157 -3.43 6.64 5.55
CA MET A 157 -4.17 6.73 6.82
C MET A 157 -5.50 6.00 6.71
N ILE A 158 -5.82 5.17 7.69
CA ILE A 158 -7.13 4.50 7.79
C ILE A 158 -8.12 5.48 8.40
N LYS A 159 -9.21 5.75 7.65
CA LYS A 159 -10.24 6.73 8.00
C LYS A 159 -11.56 6.06 8.35
#